data_58b40df3f4af35ea36dc51bc515631d1
#
_entry.id   58b40df3f4af35ea36dc51bc515631d1
#
_cell.length_a   1.000
_cell.length_b   1.000
_cell.length_c   1.000
_cell.angle_alpha   90.00
_cell.angle_beta   90.00
_cell.angle_gamma   90.00
#
_symmetry.space_group_name_H-M   'P 1'
#
loop_
_entity.id
_entity.type
_entity.pdbx_description
1 polymer ?
#
loop_
_entity_poly.entity_id
_entity_poly.type
_entity_poly.pdbx_seq_one_letter_code
_entity_poly.pdbx_strand_id
1 'polypeptide(L)'
;MQNLAKYLRRFVGGLLLTSFLIIAVNIIVLVVIMSKQTPSIYPWRTAEEVLEALTLVKNEYVLAEEVEEALKRDGAWAIYIDNNTQEVVWQTDNLPESIPKSFSLSAVAQLTRGYLDGYPTFTGEGEKGLVVLGYPKDRFWKHMWPSWDYSFIANFPKMLLAV
;
A
#
# COMPACT_ATOMS: atom_id res chain seq x y z
N MET A 1 43.84 -33.47 20.04
CA MET A 1 43.27 -32.60 19.01
C MET A 1 41.80 -32.90 18.70
N GLN A 2 41.33 -34.14 18.71
CA GLN A 2 39.92 -34.48 18.43
C GLN A 2 38.88 -33.85 19.40
N ASN A 3 39.23 -33.68 20.68
CA ASN A 3 38.34 -33.07 21.67
C ASN A 3 38.11 -31.57 21.43
N LEU A 4 39.13 -30.82 21.01
CA LEU A 4 39.04 -29.40 20.76
C LEU A 4 38.07 -29.11 19.57
N ALA A 5 38.18 -29.86 18.48
CA ALA A 5 37.28 -29.74 17.33
C ALA A 5 35.82 -30.05 17.69
N LYS A 6 35.58 -31.03 18.57
CA LYS A 6 34.24 -31.37 19.07
C LYS A 6 33.64 -30.24 19.93
N TYR A 7 34.44 -29.63 20.81
CA TYR A 7 33.99 -28.49 21.63
C TYR A 7 33.70 -27.26 20.77
N LEU A 8 34.62 -26.96 19.81
CA LEU A 8 34.42 -25.84 18.88
C LEU A 8 33.13 -25.98 18.03
N ARG A 9 32.90 -27.19 17.51
CA ARG A 9 31.67 -27.47 16.74
C ARG A 9 30.41 -27.32 17.59
N ARG A 10 30.43 -27.77 18.85
CA ARG A 10 29.30 -27.60 19.77
C ARG A 10 29.07 -26.13 20.13
N PHE A 11 30.14 -25.38 20.37
CA PHE A 11 30.06 -23.95 20.64
C PHE A 11 29.51 -23.17 19.47
N VAL A 12 30.05 -23.38 18.27
CA VAL A 12 29.57 -22.73 17.05
C VAL A 12 28.12 -23.14 16.74
N GLY A 13 27.77 -24.42 16.89
CA GLY A 13 26.39 -24.89 16.72
C GLY A 13 25.42 -24.26 17.72
N GLY A 14 25.85 -24.11 18.99
CA GLY A 14 25.07 -23.41 20.03
C GLY A 14 24.87 -21.93 19.67
N LEU A 15 25.92 -21.25 19.23
CA LEU A 15 25.85 -19.84 18.82
C LEU A 15 24.93 -19.64 17.66
N LEU A 16 25.01 -20.47 16.62
CA LEU A 16 24.12 -20.41 15.47
C LEU A 16 22.67 -20.66 15.85
N LEU A 17 22.41 -21.66 16.70
CA LEU A 17 21.06 -21.96 17.18
C LEU A 17 20.49 -20.78 17.97
N THR A 18 21.27 -20.19 18.87
CA THR A 18 20.84 -19.04 19.67
C THR A 18 20.54 -17.83 18.77
N SER A 19 21.41 -17.56 17.80
CA SER A 19 21.19 -16.46 16.83
C SER A 19 19.92 -16.70 16.01
N PHE A 20 19.69 -17.92 15.56
CA PHE A 20 18.47 -18.28 14.83
C PHE A 20 17.21 -18.08 15.68
N LEU A 21 17.24 -18.50 16.95
CA LEU A 21 16.11 -18.32 17.87
C LEU A 21 15.82 -16.83 18.13
N ILE A 22 16.86 -16.02 18.31
CA ILE A 22 16.70 -14.57 18.49
C ILE A 22 16.03 -13.95 17.25
N ILE A 23 16.51 -14.30 16.06
CA ILE A 23 15.92 -13.79 14.80
C ILE A 23 14.46 -14.25 14.68
N ALA A 24 14.16 -15.52 14.93
CA ALA A 24 12.81 -16.05 14.86
C ALA A 24 11.85 -15.34 15.83
N VAL A 25 12.28 -15.14 17.08
CA VAL A 25 11.48 -14.38 18.07
C VAL A 25 11.25 -12.94 17.61
N ASN A 26 12.26 -12.25 17.08
CA ASN A 26 12.11 -10.89 16.58
C ASN A 26 11.12 -10.82 15.41
N ILE A 27 11.18 -11.79 14.48
CA ILE A 27 10.21 -11.86 13.36
C ILE A 27 8.80 -12.07 13.90
N ILE A 28 8.59 -12.99 14.85
CA ILE A 28 7.28 -13.24 15.45
C ILE A 28 6.74 -11.98 16.14
N VAL A 29 7.57 -11.29 16.93
CA VAL A 29 7.21 -10.04 17.60
C VAL A 29 6.84 -8.97 16.57
N LEU A 30 7.62 -8.83 15.51
CA LEU A 30 7.34 -7.89 14.42
C LEU A 30 5.98 -8.19 13.76
N VAL A 31 5.72 -9.46 13.42
CA VAL A 31 4.44 -9.88 12.83
C VAL A 31 3.27 -9.59 13.76
N VAL A 32 3.42 -9.87 15.07
CA VAL A 32 2.37 -9.58 16.08
C VAL A 32 2.12 -8.08 16.21
N ILE A 33 3.18 -7.26 16.22
CA ILE A 33 3.04 -5.80 16.25
C ILE A 33 2.33 -5.31 14.99
N MET A 34 2.78 -5.76 13.82
CA MET A 34 2.17 -5.38 12.55
C MET A 34 0.70 -5.82 12.46
N SER A 35 0.34 -7.00 12.92
CA SER A 35 -1.05 -7.49 12.90
C SER A 35 -1.99 -6.71 13.83
N LYS A 36 -1.46 -6.09 14.88
CA LYS A 36 -2.26 -5.27 15.82
C LYS A 36 -2.41 -3.81 15.39
N GLN A 37 -1.52 -3.32 14.54
CA GLN A 37 -1.50 -1.89 14.17
C GLN A 37 -2.44 -1.52 13.02
N THR A 38 -3.15 -2.47 12.40
CA THR A 38 -3.86 -2.15 11.17
C THR A 38 -5.22 -2.82 11.03
N PRO A 39 -6.30 -2.05 11.14
CA PRO A 39 -7.55 -2.37 10.44
C PRO A 39 -7.46 -2.11 8.92
N SER A 40 -6.49 -1.33 8.45
CA SER A 40 -6.40 -0.88 7.05
C SER A 40 -5.00 -1.11 6.45
N ILE A 41 -4.53 -2.37 6.45
CA ILE A 41 -3.25 -2.73 5.80
C ILE A 41 -3.35 -2.67 4.26
N TYR A 42 -4.56 -2.63 3.69
CA TYR A 42 -4.78 -2.71 2.25
C TYR A 42 -5.62 -1.54 1.73
N PRO A 43 -5.04 -0.33 1.62
CA PRO A 43 -5.78 0.85 1.15
C PRO A 43 -6.34 0.72 -0.28
N TRP A 44 -5.73 -0.10 -1.14
CA TRP A 44 -6.28 -0.41 -2.47
C TRP A 44 -7.57 -1.22 -2.37
N ARG A 45 -7.68 -2.14 -1.40
CA ARG A 45 -8.91 -2.87 -1.14
C ARG A 45 -10.02 -1.92 -0.69
N THR A 46 -9.68 -0.92 0.11
CA THR A 46 -10.63 0.13 0.49
C THR A 46 -11.10 0.95 -0.72
N ALA A 47 -10.24 1.19 -1.72
CA ALA A 47 -10.66 1.86 -2.95
C ALA A 47 -11.64 1.00 -3.77
N GLU A 48 -11.47 -0.32 -3.79
CA GLU A 48 -12.41 -1.27 -4.39
C GLU A 48 -13.72 -1.31 -3.59
N GLU A 49 -13.66 -1.35 -2.26
CA GLU A 49 -14.83 -1.30 -1.36
C GLU A 49 -15.65 -0.01 -1.57
N VAL A 50 -14.99 1.14 -1.74
CA VAL A 50 -15.65 2.41 -2.08
C VAL A 50 -16.36 2.30 -3.44
N LEU A 51 -15.71 1.71 -4.43
CA LEU A 51 -16.29 1.52 -5.75
C LEU A 51 -17.54 0.62 -5.72
N GLU A 52 -17.47 -0.50 -5.00
CA GLU A 52 -18.59 -1.45 -4.84
C GLU A 52 -19.76 -0.84 -4.06
N ALA A 53 -19.46 0.02 -3.09
CA ALA A 53 -20.46 0.71 -2.28
C ALA A 53 -21.05 1.97 -2.94
N LEU A 54 -20.44 2.43 -4.03
CA LEU A 54 -20.89 3.61 -4.76
C LEU A 54 -21.99 3.23 -5.76
N THR A 55 -23.21 3.70 -5.51
CA THR A 55 -24.38 3.38 -6.34
C THR A 55 -24.94 4.62 -7.01
N LEU A 56 -25.41 4.47 -8.26
CA LEU A 56 -26.06 5.54 -8.99
C LEU A 56 -27.57 5.51 -8.71
N VAL A 57 -28.07 6.49 -7.95
CA VAL A 57 -29.50 6.63 -7.59
C VAL A 57 -30.02 7.93 -8.18
N LYS A 58 -31.05 7.86 -9.05
CA LYS A 58 -31.65 9.05 -9.67
C LYS A 58 -30.65 10.01 -10.34
N ASN A 59 -29.62 9.45 -10.97
CA ASN A 59 -28.55 10.20 -11.63
C ASN A 59 -27.53 10.90 -10.70
N GLU A 60 -27.55 10.56 -9.41
CA GLU A 60 -26.55 11.00 -8.43
C GLU A 60 -25.83 9.79 -7.83
N TYR A 61 -24.53 9.89 -7.63
CA TYR A 61 -23.76 8.85 -6.96
C TYR A 61 -23.91 8.99 -5.45
N VAL A 62 -24.27 7.88 -4.81
CA VAL A 62 -24.44 7.78 -3.35
C VAL A 62 -23.55 6.69 -2.81
N LEU A 63 -22.75 7.01 -1.81
CA LEU A 63 -21.92 6.05 -1.08
C LEU A 63 -22.73 5.44 0.07
N ALA A 64 -22.53 4.14 0.32
CA ALA A 64 -23.13 3.50 1.49
C ALA A 64 -22.61 4.12 2.80
N GLU A 65 -23.50 4.38 3.74
CA GLU A 65 -23.23 5.10 5.00
C GLU A 65 -22.09 4.46 5.81
N GLU A 66 -22.03 3.14 5.87
CA GLU A 66 -20.99 2.39 6.57
C GLU A 66 -19.56 2.71 6.03
N VAL A 67 -19.44 2.81 4.70
CA VAL A 67 -18.17 3.11 4.04
C VAL A 67 -17.81 4.57 4.19
N GLU A 68 -18.81 5.47 4.12
CA GLU A 68 -18.61 6.90 4.34
C GLU A 68 -18.12 7.20 5.75
N GLU A 69 -18.73 6.56 6.79
CA GLU A 69 -18.28 6.68 8.16
C GLU A 69 -16.86 6.14 8.37
N ALA A 70 -16.51 5.03 7.70
CA ALA A 70 -15.16 4.48 7.74
C ALA A 70 -14.14 5.46 7.14
N LEU A 71 -14.44 6.08 6.00
CA LEU A 71 -13.59 7.12 5.39
C LEU A 71 -13.43 8.34 6.31
N LYS A 72 -14.51 8.83 6.89
CA LYS A 72 -14.48 9.96 7.84
C LYS A 72 -13.61 9.65 9.05
N ARG A 73 -13.75 8.48 9.64
CA ARG A 73 -12.95 8.03 10.80
C ARG A 73 -11.46 7.96 10.47
N ASP A 74 -11.10 7.54 9.26
CA ASP A 74 -9.72 7.44 8.81
C ASP A 74 -9.15 8.77 8.28
N GLY A 75 -9.97 9.83 8.22
CA GLY A 75 -9.62 11.11 7.61
C GLY A 75 -9.35 11.00 6.12
N ALA A 76 -9.84 9.93 5.49
CA ALA A 76 -9.68 9.67 4.06
C ALA A 76 -10.73 10.45 3.26
N TRP A 77 -10.35 10.83 2.04
CA TRP A 77 -11.25 11.42 1.04
C TRP A 77 -11.26 10.55 -0.21
N ALA A 78 -12.34 10.62 -0.98
CA ALA A 78 -12.46 9.89 -2.22
C ALA A 78 -13.13 10.76 -3.30
N ILE A 79 -12.75 10.49 -4.55
CA ILE A 79 -13.38 11.04 -5.76
C ILE A 79 -13.66 9.93 -6.75
N TYR A 80 -14.67 10.12 -7.58
CA TYR A 80 -14.96 9.26 -8.72
C TYR A 80 -14.83 10.05 -10.01
N ILE A 81 -13.90 9.63 -10.87
CA ILE A 81 -13.60 10.27 -12.16
C ILE A 81 -14.28 9.47 -13.26
N ASP A 82 -15.13 10.08 -14.05
CA ASP A 82 -15.78 9.44 -15.20
C ASP A 82 -14.80 9.24 -16.36
N ASN A 83 -14.81 8.06 -16.97
CA ASN A 83 -13.89 7.68 -18.04
C ASN A 83 -14.07 8.49 -19.34
N ASN A 84 -15.30 9.00 -19.61
CA ASN A 84 -15.59 9.69 -20.84
C ASN A 84 -15.33 11.19 -20.73
N THR A 85 -15.76 11.80 -19.61
CA THR A 85 -15.65 13.25 -19.42
C THR A 85 -14.34 13.65 -18.76
N GLN A 86 -13.67 12.70 -18.04
CA GLN A 86 -12.48 12.96 -17.23
C GLN A 86 -12.73 13.98 -16.10
N GLU A 87 -13.98 14.16 -15.73
CA GLU A 87 -14.41 15.03 -14.64
C GLU A 87 -14.74 14.23 -13.39
N VAL A 88 -14.61 14.88 -12.24
CA VAL A 88 -15.04 14.34 -10.95
C VAL A 88 -16.55 14.43 -10.88
N VAL A 89 -17.22 13.29 -10.98
CA VAL A 89 -18.70 13.19 -10.94
C VAL A 89 -19.24 12.87 -9.55
N TRP A 90 -18.37 12.51 -8.62
CA TRP A 90 -18.70 12.33 -7.21
C TRP A 90 -17.47 12.54 -6.33
N GLN A 91 -17.68 13.00 -5.11
CA GLN A 91 -16.64 13.25 -4.13
C GLN A 91 -17.17 13.18 -2.70
N THR A 92 -16.28 12.93 -1.74
CA THR A 92 -16.57 13.06 -0.31
C THR A 92 -16.56 14.53 0.13
N ASP A 93 -17.28 14.86 1.22
CA ASP A 93 -17.40 16.23 1.76
C ASP A 93 -16.07 16.83 2.22
N ASN A 94 -15.15 15.98 2.66
CA ASN A 94 -13.82 16.36 3.19
C ASN A 94 -12.73 16.45 2.12
N LEU A 95 -13.11 16.54 0.83
CA LEU A 95 -12.14 16.67 -0.26
C LEU A 95 -11.34 17.96 -0.13
N PRO A 96 -9.98 17.92 -0.12
CA PRO A 96 -9.16 19.12 -0.07
C PRO A 96 -9.37 20.02 -1.30
N GLU A 97 -9.40 21.33 -1.09
CA GLU A 97 -9.60 22.32 -2.17
C GLU A 97 -8.52 22.28 -3.26
N SER A 98 -7.32 21.79 -2.91
CA SER A 98 -6.21 21.65 -3.85
C SER A 98 -6.36 20.53 -4.86
N ILE A 99 -7.35 19.64 -4.66
CA ILE A 99 -7.59 18.51 -5.57
C ILE A 99 -8.41 18.99 -6.77
N PRO A 100 -7.91 18.78 -8.01
CA PRO A 100 -8.60 19.22 -9.21
C PRO A 100 -9.93 18.49 -9.43
N LYS A 101 -10.87 19.12 -10.11
CA LYS A 101 -12.17 18.57 -10.47
C LYS A 101 -12.20 17.96 -11.87
N SER A 102 -11.13 18.15 -12.65
CA SER A 102 -10.99 17.62 -14.01
C SER A 102 -9.56 17.10 -14.18
N PHE A 103 -9.42 15.98 -14.84
CA PHE A 103 -8.16 15.27 -15.01
C PHE A 103 -7.89 15.02 -16.48
N SER A 104 -6.76 15.50 -16.99
CA SER A 104 -6.27 15.05 -18.29
C SER A 104 -5.81 13.58 -18.20
N LEU A 105 -5.73 12.90 -19.35
CA LEU A 105 -5.19 11.54 -19.42
C LEU A 105 -3.80 11.43 -18.76
N SER A 106 -2.96 12.45 -18.96
CA SER A 106 -1.62 12.54 -18.36
C SER A 106 -1.70 12.67 -16.83
N ALA A 107 -2.68 13.43 -16.31
CA ALA A 107 -2.89 13.59 -14.88
C ALA A 107 -3.37 12.28 -14.24
N VAL A 108 -4.29 11.56 -14.89
CA VAL A 108 -4.73 10.23 -14.45
C VAL A 108 -3.54 9.26 -14.41
N ALA A 109 -2.70 9.25 -15.44
CA ALA A 109 -1.49 8.41 -15.48
C ALA A 109 -0.51 8.73 -14.31
N GLN A 110 -0.46 9.97 -13.82
CA GLN A 110 0.36 10.33 -12.67
C GLN A 110 -0.17 9.75 -11.33
N LEU A 111 -1.47 9.42 -11.24
CA LEU A 111 -2.03 8.75 -10.05
C LEU A 111 -1.37 7.39 -9.78
N THR A 112 -0.84 6.73 -10.81
CA THR A 112 -0.06 5.49 -10.67
C THR A 112 1.22 5.67 -9.83
N ARG A 113 1.71 6.91 -9.68
CA ARG A 113 2.81 7.25 -8.76
C ARG A 113 2.39 7.18 -7.30
N GLY A 114 1.09 7.07 -7.04
CA GLY A 114 0.53 6.87 -5.72
C GLY A 114 0.46 8.12 -4.86
N TYR A 115 0.63 9.32 -5.43
CA TYR A 115 0.44 10.59 -4.75
C TYR A 115 -0.29 11.59 -5.64
N LEU A 116 -1.19 12.37 -5.03
CA LEU A 116 -1.86 13.52 -5.62
C LEU A 116 -1.75 14.70 -4.65
N ASP A 117 -1.12 15.79 -5.06
CA ASP A 117 -0.83 16.96 -4.21
C ASP A 117 -0.21 16.61 -2.83
N GLY A 118 0.68 15.61 -2.80
CA GLY A 118 1.31 15.14 -1.57
C GLY A 118 0.44 14.21 -0.72
N TYR A 119 -0.81 13.98 -1.06
CA TYR A 119 -1.67 12.96 -0.44
C TYR A 119 -1.35 11.58 -1.00
N PRO A 120 -1.08 10.56 -0.18
CA PRO A 120 -0.95 9.19 -0.65
C PRO A 120 -2.30 8.72 -1.20
N THR A 121 -2.33 8.30 -2.48
CA THR A 121 -3.57 7.91 -3.17
C THR A 121 -3.55 6.45 -3.60
N PHE A 122 -4.74 5.83 -3.60
CA PHE A 122 -4.99 4.48 -4.06
C PHE A 122 -6.15 4.52 -5.04
N THR A 123 -6.13 3.67 -6.05
CA THR A 123 -7.13 3.69 -7.12
C THR A 123 -7.87 2.37 -7.20
N GLY A 124 -9.18 2.44 -7.45
CA GLY A 124 -10.04 1.31 -7.79
C GLY A 124 -10.62 1.51 -9.18
N GLU A 125 -10.47 0.53 -10.07
CA GLU A 125 -10.95 0.59 -11.44
C GLU A 125 -12.39 0.10 -11.54
N GLY A 126 -13.28 0.90 -12.12
CA GLY A 126 -14.66 0.55 -12.43
C GLY A 126 -14.97 0.66 -13.92
N GLU A 127 -16.06 0.04 -14.35
CA GLU A 127 -16.48 0.05 -15.78
C GLU A 127 -16.64 1.45 -16.36
N LYS A 128 -17.16 2.40 -15.58
CA LYS A 128 -17.50 3.76 -16.03
C LYS A 128 -16.52 4.83 -15.55
N GLY A 129 -15.63 4.49 -14.63
CA GLY A 129 -14.73 5.47 -14.05
C GLY A 129 -13.72 4.89 -13.08
N LEU A 130 -12.94 5.78 -12.50
CA LEU A 130 -11.86 5.49 -11.56
C LEU A 130 -12.18 6.10 -10.20
N VAL A 131 -12.22 5.28 -9.16
CA VAL A 131 -12.18 5.79 -7.79
C VAL A 131 -10.75 6.15 -7.44
N VAL A 132 -10.54 7.33 -6.87
CA VAL A 132 -9.26 7.75 -6.27
C VAL A 132 -9.53 8.01 -4.80
N LEU A 133 -8.90 7.20 -3.95
CA LEU A 133 -8.94 7.30 -2.50
C LEU A 133 -7.67 7.97 -2.01
N GLY A 134 -7.77 9.05 -1.25
CA GLY A 134 -6.63 9.75 -0.67
C GLY A 134 -6.67 9.74 0.85
N TYR A 135 -5.50 9.59 1.46
CA TYR A 135 -5.31 9.63 2.91
C TYR A 135 -4.55 10.88 3.34
N PRO A 136 -4.58 11.25 4.63
CA PRO A 136 -3.74 12.31 5.17
C PRO A 136 -2.26 12.16 4.78
N LYS A 137 -1.56 13.28 4.54
CA LYS A 137 -0.20 13.32 3.97
C LYS A 137 0.84 12.54 4.81
N ASP A 138 0.59 12.39 6.09
CA ASP A 138 1.44 11.71 7.07
C ASP A 138 1.02 10.26 7.37
N ARG A 139 -0.09 9.80 6.78
CA ARG A 139 -0.64 8.45 7.08
C ARG A 139 0.14 7.33 6.43
N PHE A 140 0.52 7.47 5.15
CA PHE A 140 1.22 6.45 4.40
C PHE A 140 2.45 7.03 3.69
N TRP A 141 3.57 6.34 3.85
CA TRP A 141 4.72 6.55 3.01
C TRP A 141 4.73 5.50 1.90
N LYS A 142 4.49 5.94 0.67
CA LYS A 142 4.52 5.06 -0.51
C LYS A 142 5.90 5.16 -1.14
N HIS A 143 6.64 4.08 -1.08
CA HIS A 143 7.91 3.97 -1.76
C HIS A 143 7.68 3.38 -3.15
N MET A 144 8.11 4.08 -4.18
CA MET A 144 8.21 3.49 -5.50
C MET A 144 9.35 2.47 -5.47
N TRP A 145 9.01 1.19 -5.63
CA TRP A 145 10.02 0.14 -5.74
C TRP A 145 10.93 0.45 -6.94
N PRO A 146 12.26 0.44 -6.77
CA PRO A 146 13.15 0.55 -7.91
C PRO A 146 12.86 -0.61 -8.87
N SER A 147 12.77 -0.31 -10.16
CA SER A 147 12.68 -1.35 -11.18
C SER A 147 14.02 -2.10 -11.22
N TRP A 148 13.99 -3.39 -10.97
CA TRP A 148 15.17 -4.24 -11.01
C TRP A 148 15.26 -4.90 -12.38
N ASP A 149 16.40 -4.76 -13.04
CA ASP A 149 16.68 -5.50 -14.26
C ASP A 149 16.77 -7.01 -13.95
N TYR A 150 16.13 -7.84 -14.76
CA TYR A 150 16.21 -9.29 -14.60
C TYR A 150 17.65 -9.82 -14.68
N SER A 151 18.52 -9.18 -15.47
CA SER A 151 19.93 -9.53 -15.57
C SER A 151 20.66 -9.33 -14.24
N PHE A 152 20.31 -8.27 -13.47
CA PHE A 152 20.84 -8.03 -12.14
C PHE A 152 20.40 -9.14 -11.17
N ILE A 153 19.10 -9.48 -11.18
CA ILE A 153 18.57 -10.55 -10.32
C ILE A 153 19.22 -11.89 -10.64
N ALA A 154 19.37 -12.24 -11.93
CA ALA A 154 19.99 -13.49 -12.37
C ALA A 154 21.48 -13.59 -12.02
N ASN A 155 22.18 -12.47 -11.94
CA ASN A 155 23.60 -12.43 -11.59
C ASN A 155 23.87 -12.23 -10.09
N PHE A 156 22.84 -11.89 -9.28
CA PHE A 156 22.98 -11.66 -7.85
C PHE A 156 23.68 -12.83 -7.10
N PRO A 157 23.34 -14.12 -7.36
CA PRO A 157 24.05 -15.24 -6.74
C PRO A 157 25.54 -15.28 -7.10
N LYS A 158 25.90 -14.90 -8.36
CA LYS A 158 27.31 -14.85 -8.79
C LYS A 158 28.08 -13.72 -8.11
N MET A 159 27.43 -12.59 -7.88
CA MET A 159 28.01 -11.46 -7.16
C MET A 159 28.30 -11.80 -5.69
N LEU A 160 27.43 -12.59 -5.04
CA LEU A 160 27.65 -13.08 -3.67
C LEU A 160 28.81 -14.06 -3.55
N LEU A 161 29.13 -14.79 -4.62
CA LEU A 161 30.25 -15.74 -4.67
C LEU A 161 31.60 -15.07 -4.99
N ALA A 162 31.57 -13.82 -5.45
CA ALA A 162 32.78 -13.05 -5.80
C ALA A 162 33.35 -12.22 -4.63
N VAL A 163 32.71 -12.25 -3.45
CA VAL A 163 33.14 -11.65 -2.18
C VAL A 163 33.68 -12.73 -1.25
#